data_124f60c321dbe4f0fd471a78037f51e1
#
_entry.id   124f60c321dbe4f0fd471a78037f51e1
#
_cell.length_a   1.000
_cell.length_b   1.000
_cell.length_c   1.000
_cell.angle_alpha   90.00
_cell.angle_beta   90.00
_cell.angle_gamma   90.00
#
_symmetry.space_group_name_H-M   'P 1'
#
loop_
_entity.id
_entity.type
_entity.pdbx_description
1 polymer ?
#
loop_
_entity_poly.entity_id
_entity_poly.type
_entity_poly.pdbx_seq_one_letter_code
_entity_poly.pdbx_strand_id
1 'polypeptide(L)'
;LVHVRAWGDYVVLGSTIDDAVGEAFDKVAKALGLGYPGGPVISKLAAQGNPKAIHFPRAMMHSGDYSFSLSGLKTAVITYIEGENRAGRAINLPDLAASFEQAVIDVQVAKAKTAVEETGVSDFCVGGGVAANPALRAAYKETFGCMGVRVTVPPMSVCGDNAAMIAVGALRSYRTQGFSPLTLDANPNAQLGLWSSDATPVVPSGM
;
A
#
# COMPACT_ATOMS: atom_id res chain seq x y z
N LEU A 1 0.51 -7.22 -1.97
CA LEU A 1 0.21 -7.48 -3.39
C LEU A 1 -0.80 -8.62 -3.49
N VAL A 2 -1.82 -8.43 -4.31
CA VAL A 2 -2.90 -9.41 -4.52
C VAL A 2 -3.12 -9.57 -6.01
N HIS A 3 -3.10 -10.80 -6.49
CA HIS A 3 -3.51 -11.14 -7.86
C HIS A 3 -5.00 -11.45 -7.86
N VAL A 4 -5.79 -10.58 -8.47
CA VAL A 4 -7.24 -10.74 -8.64
C VAL A 4 -7.49 -11.44 -9.96
N ARG A 5 -7.77 -12.76 -9.91
CA ARG A 5 -8.04 -13.56 -11.11
C ARG A 5 -9.48 -13.40 -11.57
N ALA A 6 -10.39 -13.30 -10.60
CA ALA A 6 -11.81 -13.03 -10.80
C ALA A 6 -12.40 -12.44 -9.51
N TRP A 7 -13.67 -12.05 -9.55
CA TRP A 7 -14.39 -11.67 -8.33
C TRP A 7 -14.54 -12.88 -7.40
N GLY A 8 -14.00 -12.75 -6.19
CA GLY A 8 -13.97 -13.85 -5.20
C GLY A 8 -12.77 -14.80 -5.36
N ASP A 9 -11.97 -14.66 -6.41
CA ASP A 9 -10.77 -15.46 -6.64
C ASP A 9 -9.51 -14.58 -6.51
N TYR A 10 -8.95 -14.54 -5.30
CA TYR A 10 -7.84 -13.71 -4.91
C TYR A 10 -6.65 -14.55 -4.47
N VAL A 11 -5.47 -14.25 -5.01
CA VAL A 11 -4.21 -14.84 -4.56
C VAL A 11 -3.37 -13.76 -3.90
N VAL A 12 -3.14 -13.88 -2.60
CA VAL A 12 -2.21 -13.00 -1.88
C VAL A 12 -0.80 -13.42 -2.26
N LEU A 13 -0.11 -12.58 -3.04
CA LEU A 13 1.27 -12.81 -3.45
C LEU A 13 2.23 -12.49 -2.31
N GLY A 14 1.98 -11.41 -1.59
CA GLY A 14 2.77 -11.02 -0.43
C GLY A 14 2.20 -9.79 0.29
N SER A 15 2.64 -9.63 1.52
CA SER A 15 2.24 -8.56 2.42
C SER A 15 3.44 -8.04 3.21
N THR A 16 3.23 -7.01 4.02
CA THR A 16 4.28 -6.60 4.97
C THR A 16 4.38 -7.63 6.10
N ILE A 17 5.61 -7.87 6.56
CA ILE A 17 5.90 -8.72 7.73
C ILE A 17 6.00 -7.91 9.02
N ASP A 18 5.94 -6.59 8.91
CA ASP A 18 6.02 -5.65 10.04
C ASP A 18 5.10 -4.44 9.83
N ASP A 19 5.62 -3.22 9.83
CA ASP A 19 4.84 -1.99 9.70
C ASP A 19 4.16 -1.88 8.32
N ALA A 20 2.90 -1.44 8.29
CA ALA A 20 2.27 -0.99 7.05
C ALA A 20 2.92 0.31 6.55
N VAL A 21 2.82 0.61 5.26
CA VAL A 21 3.46 1.81 4.67
C VAL A 21 2.99 3.08 5.37
N GLY A 22 1.68 3.27 5.57
CA GLY A 22 1.13 4.43 6.26
C GLY A 22 1.65 4.56 7.69
N GLU A 23 1.73 3.44 8.41
CA GLU A 23 2.28 3.37 9.76
C GLU A 23 3.76 3.76 9.82
N ALA A 24 4.56 3.35 8.82
CA ALA A 24 5.97 3.75 8.73
C ALA A 24 6.10 5.27 8.53
N PHE A 25 5.27 5.87 7.68
CA PHE A 25 5.21 7.33 7.50
C PHE A 25 4.84 8.05 8.79
N ASP A 26 3.83 7.58 9.53
CA ASP A 26 3.39 8.16 10.80
C ASP A 26 4.49 8.06 11.86
N LYS A 27 5.19 6.92 11.96
CA LYS A 27 6.30 6.72 12.90
C LYS A 27 7.49 7.62 12.59
N VAL A 28 7.84 7.81 11.31
CA VAL A 28 8.91 8.72 10.89
C VAL A 28 8.50 10.18 11.17
N ALA A 29 7.29 10.58 10.83
CA ALA A 29 6.79 11.91 11.13
C ALA A 29 6.84 12.22 12.64
N LYS A 30 6.44 11.26 13.46
CA LYS A 30 6.52 11.36 14.93
C LYS A 30 7.95 11.53 15.42
N ALA A 31 8.91 10.76 14.87
CA ALA A 31 10.32 10.86 15.24
C ALA A 31 10.93 12.22 14.87
N LEU A 32 10.42 12.87 13.83
CA LEU A 32 10.81 14.21 13.39
C LEU A 32 10.07 15.33 14.13
N GLY A 33 9.15 15.03 15.05
CA GLY A 33 8.30 16.02 15.73
C GLY A 33 7.26 16.66 14.81
N LEU A 34 6.96 16.04 13.68
CA LEU A 34 5.94 16.49 12.73
C LEU A 34 4.54 15.98 13.16
N GLY A 35 3.49 16.65 12.68
CA GLY A 35 2.12 16.33 13.05
C GLY A 35 1.61 14.98 12.53
N TYR A 36 0.36 14.69 12.84
CA TYR A 36 -0.40 13.53 12.37
C TYR A 36 -1.59 13.99 11.50
N PRO A 37 -1.93 13.28 10.41
CA PRO A 37 -1.30 12.06 9.86
C PRO A 37 0.06 12.35 9.20
N GLY A 38 1.03 11.44 9.38
CA GLY A 38 2.42 11.62 8.93
C GLY A 38 2.58 11.57 7.42
N GLY A 39 1.78 10.74 6.73
CA GLY A 39 1.86 10.58 5.28
C GLY A 39 1.81 11.90 4.50
N PRO A 40 0.76 12.71 4.64
CA PRO A 40 0.63 13.99 3.94
C PRO A 40 1.75 14.99 4.30
N VAL A 41 2.21 15.00 5.55
CA VAL A 41 3.25 15.92 6.02
C VAL A 41 4.61 15.55 5.42
N ILE A 42 4.98 14.26 5.47
CA ILE A 42 6.21 13.74 4.87
C ILE A 42 6.21 13.99 3.35
N SER A 43 5.11 13.66 2.66
CA SER A 43 5.02 13.83 1.20
C SER A 43 5.12 15.31 0.78
N LYS A 44 4.55 16.23 1.55
CA LYS A 44 4.67 17.67 1.30
C LYS A 44 6.12 18.17 1.47
N LEU A 45 6.85 17.66 2.45
CA LEU A 45 8.27 17.98 2.65
C LEU A 45 9.12 17.33 1.54
N ALA A 46 8.86 16.07 1.22
CA ALA A 46 9.58 15.31 0.19
C ALA A 46 9.53 16.00 -1.18
N ALA A 47 8.41 16.62 -1.51
CA ALA A 47 8.24 17.37 -2.76
C ALA A 47 9.22 18.56 -2.91
N GLN A 48 9.87 18.99 -1.84
CA GLN A 48 10.81 20.10 -1.81
C GLN A 48 12.26 19.64 -1.64
N GLY A 49 12.49 18.34 -1.44
CA GLY A 49 13.79 17.77 -1.13
C GLY A 49 14.43 17.00 -2.28
N ASN A 50 15.68 16.62 -2.06
CA ASN A 50 16.42 15.75 -2.98
C ASN A 50 16.27 14.27 -2.53
N PRO A 51 15.65 13.40 -3.33
CA PRO A 51 15.45 12.00 -2.98
C PRO A 51 16.75 11.16 -2.95
N LYS A 52 17.86 11.73 -3.42
CA LYS A 52 19.19 11.09 -3.44
C LYS A 52 20.13 11.64 -2.38
N ALA A 53 19.67 12.56 -1.51
CA ALA A 53 20.53 13.20 -0.51
C ALA A 53 21.03 12.24 0.56
N ILE A 54 20.17 11.28 0.96
CA ILE A 54 20.48 10.28 2.01
C ILE A 54 20.21 8.89 1.45
N HIS A 55 21.21 8.03 1.54
CA HIS A 55 21.05 6.64 1.07
C HIS A 55 20.46 5.76 2.16
N PHE A 56 19.13 5.65 2.20
CA PHE A 56 18.42 4.73 3.08
C PHE A 56 18.34 3.30 2.49
N PRO A 57 18.22 2.26 3.32
CA PRO A 57 18.11 0.88 2.86
C PRO A 57 16.77 0.63 2.13
N ARG A 58 16.80 -0.26 1.15
CA ARG A 58 15.65 -0.82 0.44
C ARG A 58 15.45 -2.26 0.91
N ALA A 59 14.88 -2.40 2.12
CA ALA A 59 14.72 -3.69 2.73
C ALA A 59 13.91 -4.64 1.85
N MET A 60 14.35 -5.89 1.75
CA MET A 60 13.71 -6.97 1.00
C MET A 60 13.50 -6.72 -0.50
N MET A 61 14.05 -5.67 -1.09
CA MET A 61 13.85 -5.38 -2.51
C MET A 61 14.27 -6.53 -3.44
N HIS A 62 15.25 -7.34 -3.01
CA HIS A 62 15.79 -8.47 -3.76
C HIS A 62 15.64 -9.80 -3.00
N SER A 63 14.63 -9.96 -2.15
CA SER A 63 14.42 -11.18 -1.34
C SER A 63 13.92 -12.39 -2.15
N GLY A 64 13.51 -12.20 -3.40
CA GLY A 64 12.97 -13.27 -4.25
C GLY A 64 11.53 -13.66 -3.92
N ASP A 65 10.88 -12.91 -3.02
CA ASP A 65 9.47 -13.04 -2.66
C ASP A 65 8.73 -11.71 -2.78
N TYR A 66 7.46 -11.67 -2.45
CA TYR A 66 6.62 -10.46 -2.46
C TYR A 66 6.37 -9.87 -1.07
N SER A 67 7.12 -10.29 -0.06
CA SER A 67 7.01 -9.73 1.29
C SER A 67 7.68 -8.36 1.35
N PHE A 68 7.16 -7.49 2.21
CA PHE A 68 7.71 -6.16 2.49
C PHE A 68 8.16 -6.05 3.93
N SER A 69 9.14 -5.19 4.19
CA SER A 69 9.53 -4.78 5.54
C SER A 69 9.91 -3.30 5.53
N LEU A 70 9.42 -2.57 6.51
CA LEU A 70 9.68 -1.13 6.69
C LEU A 70 10.33 -0.82 8.04
N SER A 71 10.40 -1.79 8.96
CA SER A 71 11.01 -1.60 10.28
C SER A 71 12.49 -1.25 10.21
N GLY A 72 13.24 -1.90 9.31
CA GLY A 72 14.65 -1.58 9.06
C GLY A 72 14.86 -0.18 8.48
N LEU A 73 14.01 0.24 7.57
CA LEU A 73 14.03 1.60 7.01
C LEU A 73 13.73 2.64 8.09
N LYS A 74 12.69 2.43 8.89
CA LYS A 74 12.37 3.29 10.05
C LYS A 74 13.55 3.42 11.00
N THR A 75 14.18 2.31 11.37
CA THR A 75 15.36 2.30 12.25
C THR A 75 16.52 3.11 11.65
N ALA A 76 16.77 2.95 10.34
CA ALA A 76 17.81 3.70 9.65
C ALA A 76 17.56 5.22 9.69
N VAL A 77 16.30 5.65 9.52
CA VAL A 77 15.93 7.07 9.62
C VAL A 77 16.17 7.60 11.05
N ILE A 78 15.72 6.86 12.06
CA ILE A 78 15.92 7.26 13.48
C ILE A 78 17.43 7.35 13.80
N THR A 79 18.20 6.36 13.39
CA THR A 79 19.67 6.35 13.58
C THR A 79 20.34 7.54 12.90
N TYR A 80 19.89 7.90 11.70
CA TYR A 80 20.38 9.09 10.99
C TYR A 80 20.07 10.37 11.78
N ILE A 81 18.83 10.55 12.25
CA ILE A 81 18.40 11.70 13.05
C ILE A 81 19.25 11.83 14.32
N GLU A 82 19.42 10.73 15.04
CA GLU A 82 20.23 10.71 16.27
C GLU A 82 21.71 11.02 16.00
N GLY A 83 22.25 10.51 14.88
CA GLY A 83 23.62 10.80 14.46
C GLY A 83 23.85 12.26 14.15
N GLU A 84 22.96 12.91 13.39
CA GLU A 84 23.04 14.33 13.08
C GLU A 84 22.91 15.19 14.34
N ASN A 85 21.94 14.89 15.20
CA ASN A 85 21.74 15.58 16.47
C ASN A 85 22.97 15.47 17.39
N ARG A 86 23.56 14.30 17.50
CA ARG A 86 24.77 14.04 18.29
C ARG A 86 25.99 14.80 17.76
N ALA A 87 26.06 14.97 16.43
CA ALA A 87 27.09 15.75 15.76
C ALA A 87 26.82 17.26 15.76
N GLY A 88 25.70 17.70 16.30
CA GLY A 88 25.29 19.13 16.30
C GLY A 88 24.99 19.67 14.89
N ARG A 89 24.68 18.80 13.93
CA ARG A 89 24.33 19.21 12.56
C ARG A 89 22.83 19.39 12.40
N ALA A 90 22.43 20.43 11.69
CA ALA A 90 21.04 20.65 11.34
C ALA A 90 20.58 19.62 10.29
N ILE A 91 19.42 19.02 10.53
CA ILE A 91 18.80 18.09 9.59
C ILE A 91 18.05 18.88 8.51
N ASN A 92 18.35 18.60 7.24
CA ASN A 92 17.54 19.05 6.12
C ASN A 92 16.29 18.16 6.04
N LEU A 93 15.17 18.61 6.62
CA LEU A 93 13.93 17.84 6.66
C LEU A 93 13.35 17.52 5.28
N PRO A 94 13.33 18.42 4.29
CA PRO A 94 12.94 18.10 2.92
C PRO A 94 13.75 16.95 2.32
N ASP A 95 15.06 16.98 2.43
CA ASP A 95 15.94 15.94 1.85
C ASP A 95 15.77 14.60 2.56
N LEU A 96 15.63 14.62 3.89
CA LEU A 96 15.36 13.41 4.66
C LEU A 96 14.01 12.80 4.27
N ALA A 97 12.96 13.61 4.19
CA ALA A 97 11.62 13.18 3.80
C ALA A 97 11.61 12.61 2.36
N ALA A 98 12.27 13.29 1.43
CA ALA A 98 12.37 12.85 0.03
C ALA A 98 13.13 11.53 -0.09
N SER A 99 14.26 11.39 0.62
CA SER A 99 15.06 10.16 0.59
C SER A 99 14.35 8.97 1.24
N PHE A 100 13.58 9.20 2.32
CA PHE A 100 12.73 8.19 2.96
C PHE A 100 11.59 7.76 2.04
N GLU A 101 10.81 8.71 1.50
CA GLU A 101 9.71 8.44 0.58
C GLU A 101 10.20 7.67 -0.65
N GLN A 102 11.32 8.06 -1.23
CA GLN A 102 11.92 7.38 -2.37
C GLN A 102 12.30 5.93 -2.04
N ALA A 103 12.85 5.68 -0.84
CA ALA A 103 13.20 4.32 -0.43
C ALA A 103 11.96 3.40 -0.33
N VAL A 104 10.84 3.93 0.14
CA VAL A 104 9.56 3.21 0.14
C VAL A 104 9.08 2.95 -1.28
N ILE A 105 9.07 3.98 -2.13
CA ILE A 105 8.59 3.90 -3.52
C ILE A 105 9.40 2.87 -4.32
N ASP A 106 10.73 2.87 -4.20
CA ASP A 106 11.61 1.97 -4.92
C ASP A 106 11.24 0.50 -4.66
N VAL A 107 11.02 0.12 -3.40
CA VAL A 107 10.64 -1.25 -3.03
C VAL A 107 9.24 -1.60 -3.53
N GLN A 108 8.28 -0.68 -3.34
CA GLN A 108 6.89 -0.88 -3.76
C GLN A 108 6.80 -1.10 -5.27
N VAL A 109 7.47 -0.25 -6.05
CA VAL A 109 7.45 -0.32 -7.52
C VAL A 109 8.20 -1.55 -8.02
N ALA A 110 9.37 -1.87 -7.49
CA ALA A 110 10.15 -3.03 -7.92
C ALA A 110 9.37 -4.34 -7.74
N LYS A 111 8.79 -4.58 -6.55
CA LYS A 111 8.03 -5.79 -6.29
C LYS A 111 6.71 -5.85 -7.08
N ALA A 112 6.01 -4.72 -7.22
CA ALA A 112 4.82 -4.64 -8.04
C ALA A 112 5.13 -4.93 -9.52
N LYS A 113 6.26 -4.43 -10.04
CA LYS A 113 6.73 -4.69 -11.39
C LYS A 113 6.96 -6.19 -11.61
N THR A 114 7.72 -6.83 -10.72
CA THR A 114 7.95 -8.30 -10.80
C THR A 114 6.63 -9.07 -10.77
N ALA A 115 5.69 -8.68 -9.87
CA ALA A 115 4.39 -9.34 -9.80
C ALA A 115 3.59 -9.22 -11.11
N VAL A 116 3.60 -8.05 -11.75
CA VAL A 116 2.95 -7.81 -13.05
C VAL A 116 3.61 -8.63 -14.15
N GLU A 117 4.94 -8.70 -14.19
CA GLU A 117 5.71 -9.48 -15.16
C GLU A 117 5.42 -10.99 -15.04
N GLU A 118 5.38 -11.50 -13.81
CA GLU A 118 5.14 -12.93 -13.55
C GLU A 118 3.68 -13.36 -13.76
N THR A 119 2.72 -12.47 -13.44
CA THR A 119 1.29 -12.79 -13.57
C THR A 119 0.73 -12.48 -14.96
N GLY A 120 1.40 -11.64 -15.74
CA GLY A 120 0.98 -11.24 -17.08
C GLY A 120 -0.31 -10.42 -17.13
N VAL A 121 -0.68 -9.75 -16.04
CA VAL A 121 -1.90 -8.93 -15.97
C VAL A 121 -1.77 -7.66 -16.81
N SER A 122 -2.88 -7.23 -17.39
CA SER A 122 -2.98 -5.97 -18.16
C SER A 122 -3.40 -4.77 -17.33
N ASP A 123 -3.81 -4.99 -16.08
CA ASP A 123 -4.36 -3.97 -15.19
C ASP A 123 -3.69 -4.02 -13.82
N PHE A 124 -3.28 -2.86 -13.34
CA PHE A 124 -2.73 -2.67 -12.00
C PHE A 124 -3.57 -1.64 -11.26
N CYS A 125 -4.12 -2.03 -10.11
CA CYS A 125 -4.95 -1.16 -9.27
C CYS A 125 -4.23 -0.85 -7.96
N VAL A 126 -4.27 0.42 -7.54
CA VAL A 126 -3.72 0.86 -6.25
C VAL A 126 -4.86 1.33 -5.37
N GLY A 127 -4.92 0.84 -4.13
CA GLY A 127 -5.94 1.21 -3.15
C GLY A 127 -5.35 1.53 -1.79
N GLY A 128 -6.20 1.97 -0.86
CA GLY A 128 -5.80 2.35 0.50
C GLY A 128 -5.24 3.77 0.62
N GLY A 129 -5.01 4.22 1.86
CA GLY A 129 -4.60 5.61 2.15
C GLY A 129 -3.27 6.02 1.47
N VAL A 130 -2.33 5.09 1.33
CA VAL A 130 -1.03 5.35 0.67
C VAL A 130 -1.18 5.60 -0.83
N ALA A 131 -2.27 5.12 -1.46
CA ALA A 131 -2.60 5.46 -2.84
C ALA A 131 -2.84 6.97 -3.05
N ALA A 132 -2.99 7.75 -1.99
CA ALA A 132 -3.05 9.21 -2.03
C ALA A 132 -1.68 9.87 -2.29
N ASN A 133 -0.56 9.17 -2.06
CA ASN A 133 0.78 9.73 -2.26
C ASN A 133 1.06 10.05 -3.73
N PRO A 134 1.35 11.32 -4.10
CA PRO A 134 1.51 11.72 -5.49
C PRO A 134 2.75 11.12 -6.16
N ALA A 135 3.86 10.99 -5.43
CA ALA A 135 5.11 10.46 -5.95
C ALA A 135 4.97 8.95 -6.26
N LEU A 136 4.32 8.18 -5.38
CA LEU A 136 4.03 6.77 -5.61
C LEU A 136 3.11 6.58 -6.84
N ARG A 137 2.07 7.43 -6.96
CA ARG A 137 1.18 7.41 -8.15
C ARG A 137 1.93 7.66 -9.43
N ALA A 138 2.83 8.65 -9.44
CA ALA A 138 3.64 8.99 -10.59
C ALA A 138 4.58 7.81 -10.96
N ALA A 139 5.27 7.24 -9.99
CA ALA A 139 6.17 6.11 -10.18
C ALA A 139 5.46 4.87 -10.76
N TYR A 140 4.27 4.52 -10.27
CA TYR A 140 3.49 3.42 -10.85
C TYR A 140 3.03 3.73 -12.28
N LYS A 141 2.53 4.94 -12.54
CA LYS A 141 2.09 5.33 -13.90
C LYS A 141 3.24 5.29 -14.90
N GLU A 142 4.40 5.79 -14.52
CA GLU A 142 5.61 5.77 -15.36
C GLU A 142 6.04 4.33 -15.63
N THR A 143 6.25 3.53 -14.58
CA THR A 143 6.73 2.15 -14.70
C THR A 143 5.80 1.28 -15.55
N PHE A 144 4.51 1.28 -15.22
CA PHE A 144 3.55 0.42 -15.90
C PHE A 144 3.09 0.96 -17.25
N GLY A 145 3.12 2.30 -17.43
CA GLY A 145 2.89 2.91 -18.74
C GLY A 145 3.89 2.42 -19.79
N CYS A 146 5.18 2.31 -19.43
CA CYS A 146 6.21 1.75 -20.29
C CYS A 146 6.00 0.26 -20.61
N MET A 147 5.26 -0.46 -19.75
CA MET A 147 4.95 -1.88 -19.92
C MET A 147 3.62 -2.13 -20.65
N GLY A 148 2.88 -1.08 -21.01
CA GLY A 148 1.55 -1.22 -21.60
C GLY A 148 0.47 -1.68 -20.62
N VAL A 149 0.73 -1.61 -19.32
CA VAL A 149 -0.21 -2.00 -18.26
C VAL A 149 -1.04 -0.79 -17.82
N ARG A 150 -2.35 -0.97 -17.78
CA ARG A 150 -3.28 0.09 -17.35
C ARG A 150 -3.24 0.27 -15.83
N VAL A 151 -2.88 1.47 -15.37
CA VAL A 151 -2.87 1.81 -13.95
C VAL A 151 -4.17 2.51 -13.55
N THR A 152 -4.90 1.90 -12.64
CA THR A 152 -6.11 2.49 -12.03
C THR A 152 -5.80 2.93 -10.61
N VAL A 153 -5.99 4.22 -10.34
CA VAL A 153 -5.83 4.82 -9.03
C VAL A 153 -7.11 5.57 -8.67
N PRO A 154 -7.71 5.35 -7.51
CA PRO A 154 -8.95 6.00 -7.13
C PRO A 154 -8.76 7.53 -6.96
N PRO A 155 -9.83 8.31 -7.12
CA PRO A 155 -9.84 9.71 -6.70
C PRO A 155 -9.43 9.85 -5.23
N MET A 156 -8.80 10.98 -4.88
CA MET A 156 -8.31 11.23 -3.51
C MET A 156 -9.39 11.07 -2.44
N SER A 157 -10.61 11.46 -2.74
CA SER A 157 -11.76 11.39 -1.83
C SER A 157 -12.22 9.98 -1.47
N VAL A 158 -11.78 8.96 -2.21
CA VAL A 158 -12.18 7.56 -2.01
C VAL A 158 -10.98 6.61 -1.88
N CYS A 159 -9.77 7.15 -1.65
CA CYS A 159 -8.58 6.33 -1.40
C CYS A 159 -8.65 5.60 -0.05
N GLY A 160 -9.26 6.20 0.96
CA GLY A 160 -9.49 5.60 2.27
C GLY A 160 -10.79 4.80 2.32
N ASP A 161 -11.05 4.24 3.50
CA ASP A 161 -12.27 3.48 3.76
C ASP A 161 -13.51 4.36 3.57
N ASN A 162 -14.50 3.81 2.85
CA ASN A 162 -15.75 4.51 2.57
C ASN A 162 -16.90 3.53 2.36
N ALA A 163 -18.12 3.97 2.66
CA ALA A 163 -19.32 3.13 2.56
C ALA A 163 -19.65 2.72 1.11
N ALA A 164 -19.26 3.52 0.11
CA ALA A 164 -19.54 3.22 -1.30
C ALA A 164 -18.79 1.96 -1.77
N MET A 165 -17.53 1.76 -1.36
CA MET A 165 -16.77 0.54 -1.72
C MET A 165 -17.41 -0.71 -1.10
N ILE A 166 -17.94 -0.60 0.13
CA ILE A 166 -18.64 -1.71 0.79
C ILE A 166 -19.96 -2.01 0.09
N ALA A 167 -20.73 -0.98 -0.28
CA ALA A 167 -21.99 -1.16 -1.02
C ALA A 167 -21.78 -1.82 -2.39
N VAL A 168 -20.74 -1.42 -3.13
CA VAL A 168 -20.39 -2.04 -4.42
C VAL A 168 -19.97 -3.49 -4.23
N GLY A 169 -19.15 -3.78 -3.21
CA GLY A 169 -18.75 -5.13 -2.85
C GLY A 169 -19.94 -6.00 -2.47
N ALA A 170 -20.83 -5.49 -1.61
CA ALA A 170 -22.04 -6.18 -1.17
C ALA A 170 -22.99 -6.48 -2.35
N LEU A 171 -23.22 -5.50 -3.23
CA LEU A 171 -24.06 -5.68 -4.41
C LEU A 171 -23.50 -6.77 -5.35
N ARG A 172 -22.17 -6.78 -5.53
CA ARG A 172 -21.52 -7.79 -6.36
C ARG A 172 -21.64 -9.18 -5.73
N SER A 173 -21.39 -9.31 -4.44
CA SER A 173 -21.53 -10.57 -3.70
C SER A 173 -22.98 -11.08 -3.74
N TYR A 174 -23.96 -10.18 -3.52
CA TYR A 174 -25.36 -10.55 -3.63
C TYR A 174 -25.74 -11.10 -5.01
N ARG A 175 -25.26 -10.49 -6.08
CA ARG A 175 -25.54 -10.96 -7.46
C ARG A 175 -24.90 -12.30 -7.82
N THR A 176 -23.83 -12.67 -7.15
CA THR A 176 -23.09 -13.92 -7.41
C THR A 176 -23.44 -15.04 -6.43
N GLN A 177 -23.78 -14.70 -5.19
CA GLN A 177 -23.90 -15.67 -4.08
C GLN A 177 -25.26 -15.57 -3.34
N GLY A 178 -26.07 -14.53 -3.59
CA GLY A 178 -27.30 -14.26 -2.84
C GLY A 178 -27.01 -13.65 -1.47
N PHE A 179 -27.98 -13.81 -0.55
CA PHE A 179 -27.85 -13.34 0.83
C PHE A 179 -27.05 -14.32 1.69
N SER A 180 -26.23 -13.79 2.57
CA SER A 180 -25.62 -14.55 3.65
C SER A 180 -26.68 -15.01 4.68
N PRO A 181 -26.45 -16.11 5.42
CA PRO A 181 -27.33 -16.53 6.50
C PRO A 181 -27.37 -15.46 7.62
N LEU A 182 -28.49 -15.37 8.32
CA LEU A 182 -28.65 -14.43 9.45
C LEU A 182 -27.73 -14.73 10.64
N THR A 183 -27.05 -15.87 10.63
CA THR A 183 -26.03 -16.28 11.60
C THR A 183 -24.64 -15.79 11.23
N LEU A 184 -24.48 -15.06 10.11
CA LEU A 184 -23.18 -14.48 9.74
C LEU A 184 -22.71 -13.53 10.83
N ASP A 185 -21.51 -13.76 11.32
CA ASP A 185 -20.85 -12.92 12.32
C ASP A 185 -19.63 -12.21 11.72
N ALA A 186 -19.17 -11.16 12.40
CA ALA A 186 -17.97 -10.44 12.00
C ALA A 186 -16.71 -11.23 12.35
N ASN A 187 -15.83 -11.43 11.38
CA ASN A 187 -14.53 -12.03 11.61
C ASN A 187 -13.42 -10.99 11.26
N PRO A 188 -12.87 -10.28 12.26
CA PRO A 188 -11.85 -9.26 12.02
C PRO A 188 -10.52 -9.84 11.51
N ASN A 189 -10.32 -11.15 11.65
CA ASN A 189 -9.11 -11.84 11.21
C ASN A 189 -9.34 -12.65 9.91
N ALA A 190 -10.44 -12.41 9.21
CA ALA A 190 -10.70 -13.09 7.94
C ALA A 190 -9.58 -12.80 6.93
N GLN A 191 -9.02 -13.86 6.37
CA GLN A 191 -7.96 -13.75 5.36
C GLN A 191 -8.59 -13.57 3.98
N LEU A 192 -8.01 -12.67 3.19
CA LEU A 192 -8.38 -12.54 1.79
C LEU A 192 -8.01 -13.83 1.03
N GLY A 193 -8.95 -14.35 0.25
CA GLY A 193 -8.76 -15.60 -0.51
C GLY A 193 -9.24 -16.88 0.20
N LEU A 194 -9.60 -16.81 1.49
CA LEU A 194 -10.26 -17.92 2.19
C LEU A 194 -11.79 -17.78 2.21
N TRP A 195 -12.35 -17.12 1.23
CA TRP A 195 -13.80 -17.08 1.06
C TRP A 195 -14.25 -18.47 0.61
N SER A 196 -14.72 -19.28 1.55
CA SER A 196 -15.26 -20.59 1.22
C SER A 196 -16.60 -20.43 0.47
N SER A 197 -16.69 -21.03 -0.67
CA SER A 197 -17.92 -21.19 -1.47
C SER A 197 -18.96 -22.10 -0.79
N ASP A 198 -18.78 -22.46 0.47
CA ASP A 198 -19.61 -23.42 1.20
C ASP A 198 -20.93 -22.82 1.74
N ALA A 199 -21.15 -21.50 1.56
CA ALA A 199 -22.47 -20.94 1.77
C ALA A 199 -23.35 -21.25 0.56
N THR A 200 -24.19 -22.25 0.67
CA THR A 200 -25.25 -22.55 -0.33
C THR A 200 -26.07 -21.27 -0.54
N PRO A 201 -26.15 -20.72 -1.76
CA PRO A 201 -26.90 -19.49 -1.99
C PRO A 201 -28.37 -19.72 -1.69
N VAL A 202 -28.93 -18.95 -0.77
CA VAL A 202 -30.37 -18.87 -0.58
C VAL A 202 -30.91 -17.97 -1.69
N VAL A 203 -31.31 -18.55 -2.80
CA VAL A 203 -32.03 -17.84 -3.85
C VAL A 203 -33.46 -17.63 -3.36
N PRO A 204 -33.95 -16.39 -3.19
CA PRO A 204 -35.38 -16.19 -2.91
C PRO A 204 -36.19 -16.71 -4.10
N SER A 205 -37.04 -17.67 -3.87
CA SER A 205 -38.05 -18.10 -4.84
C SER A 205 -39.08 -16.98 -4.99
N GLY A 206 -38.99 -16.23 -6.09
CA GLY A 206 -40.03 -15.31 -6.51
C GLY A 206 -39.65 -13.83 -6.47
N MET A 207 -39.12 -13.32 -7.55
CA MET A 207 -39.44 -12.02 -8.19
C MET A 207 -39.35 -12.20 -9.70
#